data_bec4e93fabae84dcaad1a498593ccbb5
#
_entry.id   bec4e93fabae84dcaad1a498593ccbb5
#
_cell.length_a   1.000
_cell.length_b   1.000
_cell.length_c   1.000
_cell.angle_alpha   90.00
_cell.angle_beta   90.00
_cell.angle_gamma   90.00
#
_symmetry.space_group_name_H-M   'P 1'
#
loop_
_entity.id
_entity.type
_entity.pdbx_description
1 polymer ?
#
loop_
_entity_poly.entity_id
_entity_poly.type
_entity_poly.pdbx_seq_one_letter_code
_entity_poly.pdbx_strand_id
1 'polypeptide(L)'
;MKFAIIAAGEGSRLQQEGIELPKPLVKIGGEAMIDRLIRIFRANGADEICIIVNTLNPLTEQHIRELQQKGLADDIRLVVKCTPSSMHSFTELAVYLSDSPFCLTTVDTIFREREFADFISYFKHSSYDGCMAVTDYIDDEKPLYVGTDAMLRITGFHDRNMGDRYISGGIYCLRPSALQTLHRCMNEGQSRMRNFQRGLIADGLQLEACPFSKILDVDHAEDIAKAENFLQSES
;
A
#
# COMPACT_ATOMS: atom_id res chain seq x y z
N MET A 1 -11.50 -11.05 3.05
CA MET A 1 -10.10 -10.94 2.61
C MET A 1 -9.30 -10.20 3.66
N LYS A 2 -7.97 -10.41 3.71
CA LYS A 2 -7.09 -9.71 4.64
C LYS A 2 -6.57 -8.41 4.03
N PHE A 3 -6.18 -7.48 4.90
CA PHE A 3 -5.55 -6.22 4.48
C PHE A 3 -4.22 -6.06 5.18
N ALA A 4 -3.24 -5.46 4.51
CA ALA A 4 -1.90 -5.29 5.04
C ALA A 4 -1.39 -3.86 4.85
N ILE A 5 -0.80 -3.30 5.91
CA ILE A 5 -0.23 -1.96 5.92
C ILE A 5 1.26 -2.04 6.23
N ILE A 6 2.08 -1.56 5.32
CA ILE A 6 3.51 -1.33 5.58
C ILE A 6 3.67 0.07 6.17
N ALA A 7 3.93 0.14 7.48
CA ALA A 7 4.13 1.36 8.23
C ALA A 7 5.51 1.39 8.94
N ALA A 8 6.46 0.59 8.47
CA ALA A 8 7.78 0.44 9.07
C ALA A 8 8.86 1.38 8.49
N GLY A 9 8.48 2.31 7.61
CA GLY A 9 9.37 3.34 7.08
C GLY A 9 9.81 4.33 8.18
N GLU A 10 11.02 4.88 8.04
CA GLU A 10 11.59 5.81 9.04
C GLU A 10 10.89 7.17 9.05
N GLY A 11 10.31 7.60 7.93
CA GLY A 11 9.68 8.93 7.81
C GLY A 11 10.66 10.09 7.94
N SER A 12 11.94 9.87 7.64
CA SER A 12 13.04 10.80 7.90
C SER A 12 12.89 12.14 7.18
N ARG A 13 12.28 12.19 5.99
CA ARG A 13 12.04 13.44 5.25
C ARG A 13 11.09 14.37 6.03
N LEU A 14 9.92 13.85 6.43
CA LEU A 14 8.96 14.61 7.24
C LEU A 14 9.57 15.14 8.53
N GLN A 15 10.39 14.32 9.23
CA GLN A 15 11.10 14.73 10.44
C GLN A 15 12.10 15.86 10.17
N GLN A 16 12.87 15.78 9.07
CA GLN A 16 13.81 16.85 8.66
C GLN A 16 13.09 18.16 8.32
N GLU A 17 11.83 18.08 7.89
CA GLU A 17 10.97 19.23 7.58
C GLU A 17 10.16 19.72 8.79
N GLY A 18 10.46 19.22 10.00
CA GLY A 18 9.88 19.71 11.26
C GLY A 18 8.59 19.03 11.70
N ILE A 19 8.20 17.92 11.06
CA ILE A 19 7.06 17.11 11.51
C ILE A 19 7.53 16.17 12.62
N GLU A 20 7.12 16.43 13.85
CA GLU A 20 7.56 15.68 15.04
C GLU A 20 6.91 14.29 15.15
N LEU A 21 5.70 14.13 14.62
CA LEU A 21 4.98 12.86 14.68
C LEU A 21 5.61 11.83 13.74
N PRO A 22 5.64 10.54 14.13
CA PRO A 22 5.99 9.47 13.19
C PRO A 22 5.01 9.46 12.02
N LYS A 23 5.50 9.18 10.82
CA LYS A 23 4.74 9.22 9.57
C LYS A 23 3.33 8.59 9.67
N PRO A 24 3.14 7.39 10.27
CA PRO A 24 1.80 6.79 10.38
C PRO A 24 0.80 7.60 11.21
N LEU A 25 1.27 8.44 12.14
CA LEU A 25 0.44 9.27 13.01
C LEU A 25 0.26 10.71 12.50
N VAL A 26 0.86 11.06 11.37
CA VAL A 26 0.61 12.35 10.70
C VAL A 26 -0.85 12.41 10.29
N LYS A 27 -1.48 13.55 10.57
CA LYS A 27 -2.91 13.74 10.32
C LYS A 27 -3.16 14.38 8.96
N ILE A 28 -4.12 13.84 8.24
CA ILE A 28 -4.70 14.42 7.02
C ILE A 28 -6.18 14.69 7.31
N GLY A 29 -6.59 15.94 7.23
CA GLY A 29 -7.96 16.32 7.58
C GLY A 29 -8.35 16.02 9.03
N GLY A 30 -7.37 16.00 9.94
CA GLY A 30 -7.59 15.72 11.36
C GLY A 30 -7.54 14.23 11.77
N GLU A 31 -7.51 13.28 10.81
CA GLU A 31 -7.40 11.83 11.05
C GLU A 31 -5.98 11.33 10.77
N ALA A 32 -5.38 10.53 11.67
CA ALA A 32 -4.07 9.93 11.43
C ALA A 32 -4.11 8.98 10.22
N MET A 33 -3.04 8.98 9.39
CA MET A 33 -3.02 8.16 8.17
C MET A 33 -3.26 6.68 8.45
N ILE A 34 -2.71 6.16 9.55
CA ILE A 34 -2.91 4.76 9.92
C ILE A 34 -4.37 4.48 10.33
N ASP A 35 -5.00 5.38 11.09
CA ASP A 35 -6.39 5.24 11.52
C ASP A 35 -7.34 5.32 10.32
N ARG A 36 -7.03 6.21 9.37
CA ARG A 36 -7.75 6.34 8.11
C ARG A 36 -7.75 5.03 7.33
N LEU A 37 -6.58 4.39 7.15
CA LEU A 37 -6.50 3.10 6.45
C LEU A 37 -7.23 1.99 7.20
N ILE A 38 -7.10 1.90 8.53
CA ILE A 38 -7.82 0.92 9.35
C ILE A 38 -9.32 1.08 9.15
N ARG A 39 -9.85 2.29 9.23
CA ARG A 39 -11.27 2.59 9.03
C ARG A 39 -11.73 2.21 7.61
N ILE A 40 -10.98 2.59 6.58
CA ILE A 40 -11.30 2.26 5.19
C ILE A 40 -11.31 0.75 4.98
N PHE A 41 -10.34 0.02 5.51
CA PHE A 41 -10.26 -1.43 5.35
C PHE A 41 -11.43 -2.15 6.02
N ARG A 42 -11.82 -1.71 7.22
CA ARG A 42 -13.02 -2.23 7.90
C ARG A 42 -14.30 -1.97 7.11
N ALA A 43 -14.44 -0.76 6.55
CA ALA A 43 -15.57 -0.42 5.69
C ALA A 43 -15.64 -1.28 4.42
N ASN A 44 -14.52 -1.87 3.99
CA ASN A 44 -14.43 -2.76 2.82
C ASN A 44 -14.39 -4.26 3.19
N GLY A 45 -14.78 -4.59 4.43
CA GLY A 45 -14.94 -5.96 4.89
C GLY A 45 -13.62 -6.68 5.14
N ALA A 46 -12.71 -6.03 5.88
CA ALA A 46 -11.50 -6.67 6.37
C ALA A 46 -11.84 -7.78 7.38
N ASP A 47 -11.36 -9.00 7.13
CA ASP A 47 -11.43 -10.09 8.11
C ASP A 47 -10.30 -9.95 9.16
N GLU A 48 -9.14 -9.49 8.73
CA GLU A 48 -7.96 -9.19 9.56
C GLU A 48 -7.15 -8.09 8.89
N ILE A 49 -6.58 -7.18 9.68
CA ILE A 49 -5.66 -6.13 9.22
C ILE A 49 -4.27 -6.42 9.81
N CYS A 50 -3.31 -6.73 8.95
CA CYS A 50 -1.91 -6.98 9.33
C CYS A 50 -1.10 -5.70 9.17
N ILE A 51 -0.50 -5.20 10.24
CA ILE A 51 0.26 -3.95 10.24
C ILE A 51 1.69 -4.23 10.69
N ILE A 52 2.68 -3.75 9.92
CA ILE A 52 4.06 -3.74 10.37
C ILE A 52 4.52 -2.31 10.65
N VAL A 53 5.07 -2.09 11.85
CA VAL A 53 5.69 -0.84 12.29
C VAL A 53 7.16 -1.08 12.64
N ASN A 54 8.00 -0.02 12.60
CA ASN A 54 9.38 -0.12 13.04
C ASN A 54 9.53 0.02 14.56
N THR A 55 10.71 -0.32 15.08
CA THR A 55 11.06 -0.15 16.50
C THR A 55 11.73 1.20 16.80
N LEU A 56 11.95 2.04 15.79
CA LEU A 56 12.69 3.31 15.93
C LEU A 56 11.84 4.38 16.62
N ASN A 57 10.52 4.34 16.38
CA ASN A 57 9.59 5.26 17.03
C ASN A 57 8.46 4.47 17.69
N PRO A 58 8.43 4.39 19.04
CA PRO A 58 7.45 3.60 19.77
C PRO A 58 6.03 4.16 19.74
N LEU A 59 5.82 5.42 19.33
CA LEU A 59 4.51 6.06 19.39
C LEU A 59 3.46 5.36 18.51
N THR A 60 3.85 4.87 17.33
CA THR A 60 2.91 4.15 16.45
C THR A 60 2.51 2.80 17.05
N GLU A 61 3.47 2.06 17.59
CA GLU A 61 3.19 0.81 18.32
C GLU A 61 2.26 1.08 19.50
N GLN A 62 2.60 2.06 20.33
CA GLN A 62 1.80 2.44 21.50
C GLN A 62 0.37 2.80 21.11
N HIS A 63 0.18 3.60 20.07
CA HIS A 63 -1.14 3.98 19.56
C HIS A 63 -2.00 2.75 19.21
N ILE A 64 -1.45 1.80 18.45
CA ILE A 64 -2.20 0.59 18.05
C ILE A 64 -2.50 -0.28 19.29
N ARG A 65 -1.54 -0.45 20.21
CA ARG A 65 -1.76 -1.22 21.44
C ARG A 65 -2.80 -0.59 22.35
N GLU A 66 -2.88 0.74 22.43
CA GLU A 66 -3.95 1.43 23.15
C GLU A 66 -5.32 1.18 22.54
N LEU A 67 -5.43 1.13 21.21
CA LEU A 67 -6.67 0.73 20.53
C LEU A 67 -7.05 -0.73 20.88
N GLN A 68 -6.09 -1.65 20.89
CA GLN A 68 -6.30 -3.04 21.26
C GLN A 68 -6.76 -3.17 22.72
N GLN A 69 -6.13 -2.46 23.66
CA GLN A 69 -6.52 -2.47 25.08
C GLN A 69 -7.96 -1.95 25.32
N LYS A 70 -8.44 -1.08 24.44
CA LYS A 70 -9.82 -0.56 24.45
C LYS A 70 -10.83 -1.47 23.74
N GLY A 71 -10.39 -2.63 23.20
CA GLY A 71 -11.23 -3.51 22.38
C GLY A 71 -11.62 -2.92 21.01
N LEU A 72 -10.86 -1.94 20.53
CA LEU A 72 -11.14 -1.24 19.28
C LEU A 72 -10.29 -1.75 18.12
N ALA A 73 -9.42 -2.75 18.35
CA ALA A 73 -8.47 -3.23 17.34
C ALA A 73 -8.18 -4.75 17.49
N ASP A 74 -9.19 -5.54 17.85
CA ASP A 74 -9.06 -7.00 18.00
C ASP A 74 -8.83 -7.70 16.65
N ASP A 75 -9.22 -7.06 15.56
CA ASP A 75 -9.00 -7.46 14.18
C ASP A 75 -7.61 -7.09 13.63
N ILE A 76 -6.77 -6.43 14.45
CA ILE A 76 -5.43 -5.99 14.03
C ILE A 76 -4.36 -6.95 14.52
N ARG A 77 -3.58 -7.47 13.59
CA ARG A 77 -2.32 -8.17 13.85
C ARG A 77 -1.15 -7.21 13.70
N LEU A 78 -0.51 -6.89 14.80
CA LEU A 78 0.62 -5.96 14.84
C LEU A 78 1.95 -6.72 14.81
N VAL A 79 2.82 -6.37 13.86
CA VAL A 79 4.23 -6.79 13.77
C VAL A 79 5.11 -5.58 14.08
N VAL A 80 6.04 -5.72 15.01
CA VAL A 80 6.98 -4.64 15.39
C VAL A 80 8.39 -5.08 15.02
N LYS A 81 8.91 -4.54 13.93
CA LYS A 81 10.22 -4.95 13.40
C LYS A 81 10.82 -3.90 12.46
N CYS A 82 12.09 -3.57 12.64
CA CYS A 82 12.85 -2.83 11.62
C CYS A 82 13.23 -3.77 10.48
N THR A 83 13.04 -3.31 9.26
CA THR A 83 13.36 -4.06 8.05
C THR A 83 14.13 -3.18 7.07
N PRO A 84 15.02 -3.76 6.23
CA PRO A 84 15.84 -2.99 5.30
C PRO A 84 15.04 -2.30 4.17
N SER A 85 13.84 -2.76 3.87
CA SER A 85 12.99 -2.19 2.80
C SER A 85 11.52 -2.60 2.95
N SER A 86 10.64 -1.96 2.17
CA SER A 86 9.21 -2.29 2.11
C SER A 86 8.96 -3.74 1.67
N MET A 87 9.81 -4.31 0.81
CA MET A 87 9.69 -5.70 0.39
C MET A 87 10.04 -6.67 1.53
N HIS A 88 11.01 -6.35 2.38
CA HIS A 88 11.29 -7.11 3.61
C HIS A 88 10.13 -6.97 4.61
N SER A 89 9.55 -5.77 4.76
CA SER A 89 8.35 -5.58 5.57
C SER A 89 7.18 -6.43 5.07
N PHE A 90 6.98 -6.49 3.76
CA PHE A 90 5.97 -7.35 3.15
C PHE A 90 6.23 -8.83 3.45
N THR A 91 7.49 -9.27 3.40
CA THR A 91 7.86 -10.66 3.74
C THR A 91 7.50 -11.02 5.19
N GLU A 92 7.68 -10.10 6.14
CA GLU A 92 7.25 -10.31 7.53
C GLU A 92 5.73 -10.44 7.66
N LEU A 93 4.96 -9.71 6.85
CA LEU A 93 3.50 -9.81 6.82
C LEU A 93 2.99 -11.04 6.06
N ALA A 94 3.75 -11.55 5.08
CA ALA A 94 3.33 -12.60 4.18
C ALA A 94 2.91 -13.90 4.90
N VAL A 95 3.51 -14.20 6.05
CA VAL A 95 3.17 -15.38 6.86
C VAL A 95 1.72 -15.37 7.35
N TYR A 96 1.10 -14.19 7.45
CA TYR A 96 -0.29 -13.99 7.87
C TYR A 96 -1.26 -13.85 6.70
N LEU A 97 -0.74 -13.77 5.45
CA LEU A 97 -1.53 -13.49 4.24
C LEU A 97 -1.69 -14.72 3.33
N SER A 98 -1.16 -15.87 3.74
CA SER A 98 -1.05 -17.06 2.87
C SER A 98 -2.35 -17.84 2.68
N ASP A 99 -3.36 -17.59 3.49
CA ASP A 99 -4.61 -18.37 3.57
C ASP A 99 -5.81 -17.69 2.88
N SER A 100 -5.67 -16.44 2.46
CA SER A 100 -6.76 -15.72 1.80
C SER A 100 -6.25 -14.63 0.84
N PRO A 101 -7.05 -14.18 -0.13
CA PRO A 101 -6.75 -12.98 -0.91
C PRO A 101 -6.52 -11.78 0.02
N PHE A 102 -5.62 -10.89 -0.37
CA PHE A 102 -5.25 -9.76 0.45
C PHE A 102 -5.06 -8.47 -0.36
N CYS A 103 -5.18 -7.33 0.31
CA CYS A 103 -4.80 -6.02 -0.19
C CYS A 103 -3.60 -5.51 0.61
N LEU A 104 -2.56 -5.06 -0.08
CA LEU A 104 -1.34 -4.50 0.52
C LEU A 104 -1.16 -3.05 0.07
N THR A 105 -0.84 -2.15 0.99
CA THR A 105 -0.41 -0.78 0.70
C THR A 105 0.59 -0.27 1.73
N THR A 106 1.21 0.86 1.44
CA THR A 106 1.99 1.64 2.41
C THR A 106 1.08 2.61 3.16
N VAL A 107 1.50 3.04 4.37
CA VAL A 107 0.67 3.86 5.26
C VAL A 107 0.44 5.28 4.74
N ASP A 108 1.29 5.75 3.88
CA ASP A 108 1.35 7.10 3.34
C ASP A 108 0.53 7.31 2.05
N THR A 109 -0.07 6.25 1.53
CA THR A 109 -0.84 6.30 0.29
C THR A 109 -2.22 6.89 0.52
N ILE A 110 -2.53 7.99 -0.15
CA ILE A 110 -3.80 8.71 -0.07
C ILE A 110 -4.57 8.55 -1.38
N PHE A 111 -5.81 8.15 -1.27
CA PHE A 111 -6.73 7.86 -2.39
C PHE A 111 -8.17 8.16 -1.99
N ARG A 112 -9.08 8.20 -2.97
CA ARG A 112 -10.54 8.35 -2.72
C ARG A 112 -11.13 7.04 -2.24
N GLU A 113 -11.90 7.10 -1.14
CA GLU A 113 -12.48 5.92 -0.49
C GLU A 113 -13.46 5.17 -1.40
N ARG A 114 -14.21 5.91 -2.22
CA ARG A 114 -15.13 5.31 -3.19
C ARG A 114 -14.40 4.51 -4.26
N GLU A 115 -13.32 5.07 -4.85
CA GLU A 115 -12.53 4.37 -5.86
C GLU A 115 -11.87 3.11 -5.26
N PHE A 116 -11.44 3.19 -4.00
CA PHE A 116 -10.91 2.03 -3.29
C PHE A 116 -11.98 0.96 -3.05
N ALA A 117 -13.19 1.34 -2.67
CA ALA A 117 -14.30 0.40 -2.49
C ALA A 117 -14.65 -0.31 -3.81
N ASP A 118 -14.71 0.43 -4.91
CA ASP A 118 -14.92 -0.12 -6.25
C ASP A 118 -13.79 -1.08 -6.65
N PHE A 119 -12.54 -0.73 -6.37
CA PHE A 119 -11.35 -1.56 -6.60
C PHE A 119 -11.40 -2.89 -5.82
N ILE A 120 -11.71 -2.84 -4.51
CA ILE A 120 -11.84 -4.04 -3.67
C ILE A 120 -13.00 -4.92 -4.15
N SER A 121 -14.14 -4.31 -4.47
CA SER A 121 -15.30 -5.02 -5.01
C SER A 121 -14.97 -5.70 -6.34
N TYR A 122 -14.31 -4.98 -7.23
CA TYR A 122 -13.88 -5.53 -8.51
C TYR A 122 -12.96 -6.74 -8.34
N PHE A 123 -11.89 -6.60 -7.54
CA PHE A 123 -10.95 -7.70 -7.31
C PHE A 123 -11.62 -8.94 -6.72
N LYS A 124 -12.55 -8.79 -5.76
CA LYS A 124 -13.28 -9.91 -5.15
C LYS A 124 -14.02 -10.78 -6.19
N HIS A 125 -14.49 -10.16 -7.28
CA HIS A 125 -15.26 -10.83 -8.34
C HIS A 125 -14.41 -11.20 -9.56
N SER A 126 -13.19 -10.70 -9.65
CA SER A 126 -12.28 -10.97 -10.78
C SER A 126 -11.67 -12.36 -10.72
N SER A 127 -11.23 -12.88 -11.87
CA SER A 127 -10.45 -14.12 -11.98
C SER A 127 -8.94 -13.88 -12.02
N TYR A 128 -8.49 -12.65 -11.98
CA TYR A 128 -7.07 -12.29 -12.01
C TYR A 128 -6.32 -12.76 -10.77
N ASP A 129 -5.02 -13.03 -10.91
CA ASP A 129 -4.12 -13.31 -9.78
C ASP A 129 -3.86 -12.06 -8.93
N GLY A 130 -3.99 -10.89 -9.54
CA GLY A 130 -3.92 -9.61 -8.86
C GLY A 130 -4.51 -8.46 -9.64
N CYS A 131 -4.92 -7.43 -8.89
CA CYS A 131 -5.30 -6.13 -9.41
C CYS A 131 -4.39 -5.06 -8.77
N MET A 132 -3.88 -4.15 -9.60
CA MET A 132 -2.98 -3.07 -9.17
C MET A 132 -3.69 -1.74 -9.34
N ALA A 133 -3.76 -0.92 -8.28
CA ALA A 133 -4.17 0.46 -8.44
C ALA A 133 -3.13 1.22 -9.25
N VAL A 134 -3.59 1.93 -10.27
CA VAL A 134 -2.75 2.76 -11.13
C VAL A 134 -3.35 4.15 -11.28
N THR A 135 -2.54 5.15 -11.60
CA THR A 135 -3.02 6.51 -11.86
C THR A 135 -2.26 7.13 -13.03
N ASP A 136 -2.88 8.06 -13.76
CA ASP A 136 -2.21 8.90 -14.74
C ASP A 136 -1.77 10.26 -14.14
N TYR A 137 -2.03 10.48 -12.86
CA TYR A 137 -1.48 11.61 -12.12
C TYR A 137 -0.06 11.29 -11.64
N ILE A 138 0.93 12.01 -12.17
CA ILE A 138 2.35 11.77 -11.91
C ILE A 138 2.90 12.92 -11.07
N ASP A 139 3.16 12.67 -9.78
CA ASP A 139 3.81 13.58 -8.82
C ASP A 139 4.99 12.88 -8.10
N ASP A 140 5.40 11.71 -8.56
CA ASP A 140 6.51 10.93 -8.01
C ASP A 140 7.82 11.30 -8.76
N GLU A 141 8.90 11.51 -8.01
CA GLU A 141 10.25 11.75 -8.57
C GLU A 141 10.78 10.55 -9.38
N LYS A 142 10.36 9.33 -9.03
CA LYS A 142 10.81 8.08 -9.65
C LYS A 142 9.65 7.12 -9.91
N PRO A 143 8.69 7.53 -10.75
CA PRO A 143 7.50 6.73 -11.00
C PRO A 143 7.87 5.35 -11.58
N LEU A 144 7.06 4.36 -11.25
CA LEU A 144 7.10 3.06 -11.90
C LEU A 144 5.97 3.01 -12.93
N TYR A 145 6.33 3.12 -14.19
CA TYR A 145 5.37 3.09 -15.29
C TYR A 145 4.80 1.70 -15.50
N VAL A 146 3.51 1.63 -15.82
CA VAL A 146 2.75 0.39 -15.96
C VAL A 146 2.28 0.25 -17.41
N GLY A 147 2.91 -0.67 -18.11
CA GLY A 147 2.48 -1.07 -19.46
C GLY A 147 1.21 -1.89 -19.39
N THR A 148 0.20 -1.52 -20.22
CA THR A 148 -1.07 -2.21 -20.29
C THR A 148 -1.47 -2.49 -21.73
N ASP A 149 -2.25 -3.55 -21.94
CA ASP A 149 -2.97 -3.76 -23.22
C ASP A 149 -4.29 -2.94 -23.23
N ALA A 150 -5.03 -3.07 -24.33
CA ALA A 150 -6.32 -2.39 -24.52
C ALA A 150 -7.41 -2.82 -23.51
N MET A 151 -7.21 -3.96 -22.84
CA MET A 151 -8.11 -4.52 -21.82
C MET A 151 -7.61 -4.24 -20.40
N LEU A 152 -6.64 -3.32 -20.23
CA LEU A 152 -5.99 -2.99 -18.97
C LEU A 152 -5.22 -4.16 -18.32
N ARG A 153 -4.94 -5.25 -19.03
CA ARG A 153 -4.03 -6.27 -18.53
C ARG A 153 -2.62 -5.71 -18.47
N ILE A 154 -1.95 -5.90 -17.34
CA ILE A 154 -0.58 -5.40 -17.15
C ILE A 154 0.37 -6.27 -17.96
N THR A 155 1.15 -5.63 -18.82
CA THR A 155 2.15 -6.26 -19.70
C THR A 155 3.57 -6.10 -19.18
N GLY A 156 3.81 -5.12 -18.31
CA GLY A 156 5.13 -4.88 -17.75
C GLY A 156 5.20 -3.66 -16.81
N PHE A 157 6.35 -3.52 -16.16
CA PHE A 157 6.67 -2.38 -15.27
C PHE A 157 8.01 -1.77 -15.67
N HIS A 158 8.05 -0.46 -15.93
CA HIS A 158 9.18 0.23 -16.53
C HIS A 158 9.69 1.37 -15.65
N ASP A 159 11.03 1.56 -15.56
CA ASP A 159 11.64 2.70 -14.86
C ASP A 159 11.63 3.98 -15.72
N ARG A 160 11.28 3.87 -17.01
CA ARG A 160 11.13 4.99 -17.95
C ARG A 160 9.82 4.87 -18.67
N ASN A 161 9.22 6.00 -19.02
CA ASN A 161 7.99 6.01 -19.82
C ASN A 161 8.28 5.46 -21.22
N MET A 162 7.65 4.35 -21.56
CA MET A 162 7.72 3.68 -22.86
C MET A 162 6.50 3.99 -23.74
N GLY A 163 5.77 5.06 -23.43
CA GLY A 163 4.47 5.37 -23.99
C GLY A 163 3.32 4.94 -23.07
N ASP A 164 3.66 4.54 -21.83
CA ASP A 164 2.70 4.10 -20.85
C ASP A 164 1.88 5.28 -20.31
N ARG A 165 0.59 5.06 -20.15
CA ARG A 165 -0.35 6.06 -19.62
C ARG A 165 -0.28 6.15 -18.10
N TYR A 166 -0.05 5.03 -17.44
CA TYR A 166 -0.22 4.89 -16.01
C TYR A 166 1.10 4.69 -15.26
N ILE A 167 1.10 5.06 -13.98
CA ILE A 167 2.11 4.67 -13.00
C ILE A 167 1.48 3.81 -11.90
N SER A 168 2.30 3.01 -11.21
CA SER A 168 1.89 2.21 -10.07
C SER A 168 1.51 3.10 -8.89
N GLY A 169 0.32 2.89 -8.33
CA GLY A 169 -0.21 3.65 -7.20
C GLY A 169 0.07 3.04 -5.82
N GLY A 170 0.92 2.00 -5.74
CA GLY A 170 1.34 1.44 -4.45
C GLY A 170 0.28 0.61 -3.70
N ILE A 171 -0.86 0.30 -4.33
CA ILE A 171 -1.94 -0.50 -3.75
C ILE A 171 -2.11 -1.78 -4.58
N TYR A 172 -2.03 -2.92 -3.92
CA TYR A 172 -2.01 -4.23 -4.58
C TYR A 172 -3.05 -5.16 -3.97
N CYS A 173 -4.05 -5.59 -4.74
CA CYS A 173 -4.88 -6.72 -4.39
C CYS A 173 -4.32 -7.98 -5.05
N LEU A 174 -4.01 -9.00 -4.25
CA LEU A 174 -3.30 -10.19 -4.71
C LEU A 174 -3.93 -11.46 -4.14
N ARG A 175 -3.82 -12.55 -4.89
CA ARG A 175 -4.08 -13.89 -4.38
C ARG A 175 -2.82 -14.46 -3.71
N PRO A 176 -2.96 -15.44 -2.79
CA PRO A 176 -1.81 -16.03 -2.07
C PRO A 176 -0.71 -16.59 -2.98
N SER A 177 -1.03 -16.99 -4.22
CA SER A 177 -0.04 -17.43 -5.22
C SER A 177 1.09 -16.42 -5.45
N ALA A 178 0.81 -15.11 -5.33
CA ALA A 178 1.79 -14.04 -5.46
C ALA A 178 2.92 -14.11 -4.40
N LEU A 179 2.68 -14.76 -3.26
CA LEU A 179 3.70 -14.89 -2.21
C LEU A 179 4.85 -15.81 -2.63
N GLN A 180 4.65 -16.71 -3.60
CA GLN A 180 5.72 -17.52 -4.17
C GLN A 180 6.72 -16.62 -4.92
N THR A 181 6.22 -15.66 -5.70
CA THR A 181 7.06 -14.64 -6.35
C THR A 181 7.82 -13.80 -5.33
N LEU A 182 7.18 -13.39 -4.24
CA LEU A 182 7.86 -12.66 -3.17
C LEU A 182 9.04 -13.45 -2.61
N HIS A 183 8.83 -14.71 -2.26
CA HIS A 183 9.88 -15.59 -1.73
C HIS A 183 11.02 -15.79 -2.74
N ARG A 184 10.70 -16.02 -4.01
CA ARG A 184 11.71 -16.14 -5.07
C ARG A 184 12.55 -14.86 -5.18
N CYS A 185 11.90 -13.70 -5.30
CA CYS A 185 12.60 -12.42 -5.38
C CYS A 185 13.50 -12.15 -4.17
N MET A 186 13.04 -12.48 -2.96
CA MET A 186 13.84 -12.35 -1.74
C MET A 186 15.06 -13.28 -1.77
N ASN A 187 14.92 -14.52 -2.20
CA ASN A 187 16.02 -15.50 -2.32
C ASN A 187 17.06 -15.06 -3.37
N GLU A 188 16.65 -14.32 -4.40
CA GLU A 188 17.51 -13.71 -5.41
C GLU A 188 18.18 -12.41 -4.93
N GLY A 189 17.98 -12.01 -3.67
CA GLY A 189 18.55 -10.78 -3.10
C GLY A 189 17.88 -9.49 -3.56
N GLN A 190 16.70 -9.56 -4.14
CA GLN A 190 15.93 -8.39 -4.53
C GLN A 190 15.28 -7.75 -3.30
N SER A 191 15.17 -6.41 -3.26
CA SER A 191 14.75 -5.69 -2.06
C SER A 191 13.72 -4.57 -2.30
N ARG A 192 13.35 -4.30 -3.56
CA ARG A 192 12.44 -3.21 -3.90
C ARG A 192 11.10 -3.75 -4.41
N MET A 193 9.99 -3.14 -3.99
CA MET A 193 8.64 -3.52 -4.44
C MET A 193 8.49 -3.52 -5.97
N ARG A 194 9.17 -2.62 -6.69
CA ARG A 194 9.17 -2.66 -8.17
C ARG A 194 9.75 -3.94 -8.77
N ASN A 195 10.70 -4.58 -8.07
CA ASN A 195 11.24 -5.87 -8.51
C ASN A 195 10.23 -6.99 -8.27
N PHE A 196 9.51 -6.97 -7.15
CA PHE A 196 8.41 -7.87 -6.89
C PHE A 196 7.30 -7.74 -7.97
N GLN A 197 6.90 -6.51 -8.32
CA GLN A 197 5.91 -6.28 -9.37
C GLN A 197 6.36 -6.87 -10.71
N ARG A 198 7.62 -6.65 -11.11
CA ARG A 198 8.20 -7.28 -12.31
C ARG A 198 8.24 -8.80 -12.19
N GLY A 199 8.57 -9.30 -11.02
CA GLY A 199 8.60 -10.73 -10.72
C GLY A 199 7.24 -11.40 -10.94
N LEU A 200 6.14 -10.73 -10.57
CA LEU A 200 4.79 -11.27 -10.79
C LEU A 200 4.52 -11.53 -12.27
N ILE A 201 4.89 -10.57 -13.15
CA ILE A 201 4.74 -10.76 -14.60
C ILE A 201 5.69 -11.86 -15.12
N ALA A 202 6.94 -11.88 -14.64
CA ALA A 202 7.92 -12.89 -15.05
C ALA A 202 7.49 -14.32 -14.68
N ASP A 203 6.79 -14.46 -13.56
CA ASP A 203 6.23 -15.75 -13.10
C ASP A 203 4.89 -16.09 -13.77
N GLY A 204 4.42 -15.24 -14.71
CA GLY A 204 3.22 -15.50 -15.52
C GLY A 204 1.90 -15.20 -14.82
N LEU A 205 1.90 -14.47 -13.70
CA LEU A 205 0.66 -14.08 -13.03
C LEU A 205 -0.13 -13.09 -13.91
N GLN A 206 -1.44 -13.29 -13.97
CA GLN A 206 -2.36 -12.44 -14.70
C GLN A 206 -2.76 -11.25 -13.82
N LEU A 207 -2.25 -10.07 -14.16
CA LEU A 207 -2.49 -8.84 -13.42
C LEU A 207 -3.31 -7.85 -14.23
N GLU A 208 -4.20 -7.12 -13.56
CA GLU A 208 -4.99 -6.05 -14.18
C GLU A 208 -4.72 -4.71 -13.52
N ALA A 209 -4.63 -3.67 -14.33
CA ALA A 209 -4.54 -2.29 -13.90
C ALA A 209 -5.93 -1.72 -13.61
N CYS A 210 -6.12 -1.19 -12.41
CA CYS A 210 -7.36 -0.54 -12.01
C CYS A 210 -7.10 0.97 -11.85
N PRO A 211 -7.57 1.81 -12.77
CA PRO A 211 -7.31 3.24 -12.73
C PRO A 211 -8.02 3.94 -11.57
N PHE A 212 -7.27 4.75 -10.84
CA PHE A 212 -7.72 5.72 -9.86
C PHE A 212 -7.54 7.13 -10.44
N SER A 213 -8.44 8.04 -10.12
CA SER A 213 -8.35 9.44 -10.57
C SER A 213 -7.07 10.10 -10.08
N LYS A 214 -6.66 9.80 -8.84
CA LYS A 214 -5.44 10.28 -8.24
C LYS A 214 -5.02 9.40 -7.06
N ILE A 215 -3.73 9.14 -6.95
CA ILE A 215 -3.09 8.54 -5.79
C ILE A 215 -1.91 9.43 -5.42
N LEU A 216 -1.76 9.73 -4.13
CA LEU A 216 -0.68 10.56 -3.59
C LEU A 216 0.05 9.80 -2.49
N ASP A 217 1.35 9.98 -2.43
CA ASP A 217 2.16 9.57 -1.28
C ASP A 217 2.55 10.81 -0.46
N VAL A 218 2.42 10.72 0.86
CA VAL A 218 2.79 11.81 1.78
C VAL A 218 4.22 11.59 2.24
N ASP A 219 5.18 12.10 1.48
CA ASP A 219 6.61 12.00 1.76
C ASP A 219 7.21 13.29 2.33
N HIS A 220 6.64 14.44 1.99
CA HIS A 220 7.06 15.77 2.37
C HIS A 220 5.96 16.53 3.13
N ALA A 221 6.33 17.57 3.88
CA ALA A 221 5.36 18.38 4.62
C ALA A 221 4.33 19.07 3.71
N GLU A 222 4.72 19.45 2.50
CA GLU A 222 3.81 20.03 1.50
C GLU A 222 2.76 19.04 0.99
N ASP A 223 3.05 17.72 1.02
CA ASP A 223 2.12 16.70 0.56
C ASP A 223 0.92 16.58 1.49
N ILE A 224 1.06 16.96 2.76
CA ILE A 224 -0.05 17.03 3.71
C ILE A 224 -1.15 17.94 3.17
N ALA A 225 -0.81 19.18 2.79
CA ALA A 225 -1.77 20.13 2.24
C ALA A 225 -2.32 19.68 0.88
N LYS A 226 -1.50 19.04 0.02
CA LYS A 226 -1.96 18.46 -1.25
C LYS A 226 -2.98 17.36 -1.02
N ALA A 227 -2.74 16.48 -0.04
CA ALA A 227 -3.64 15.40 0.33
C ALA A 227 -4.97 15.91 0.90
N GLU A 228 -4.92 16.90 1.80
CA GLU A 228 -6.12 17.53 2.37
C GLU A 228 -6.99 18.19 1.29
N ASN A 229 -6.39 18.98 0.40
CA ASN A 229 -7.10 19.61 -0.73
C ASN A 229 -7.73 18.55 -1.66
N PHE A 230 -7.01 17.46 -1.93
CA PHE A 230 -7.54 16.37 -2.77
C PHE A 230 -8.75 15.71 -2.14
N LEU A 231 -8.73 15.42 -0.84
CA LEU A 231 -9.85 14.78 -0.16
C LEU A 231 -11.06 15.73 0.00
N GLN A 232 -10.84 17.04 0.20
CA GLN A 232 -11.91 18.03 0.30
C GLN A 232 -12.64 18.25 -1.03
N SER A 233 -12.00 18.02 -2.18
CA SER A 233 -12.62 18.18 -3.50
C SER A 233 -13.67 17.11 -3.83
N GLU A 234 -14.00 16.21 -2.91
CA GLU A 234 -15.07 15.20 -3.03
C GLU A 234 -16.46 15.70 -2.60
N SER A 235 -16.56 16.90 -2.05
CA SER A 235 -17.79 17.43 -1.44
C SER A 235 -18.70 18.09 -2.45
#